data_50b2fb410a98d2930a1e82678efa6789
#
_entry.id   50b2fb410a98d2930a1e82678efa6789
#
_cell.length_a   1.000
_cell.length_b   1.000
_cell.length_c   1.000
_cell.angle_alpha   90.00
_cell.angle_beta   90.00
_cell.angle_gamma   90.00
#
_symmetry.space_group_name_H-M   'P 1'
#
loop_
_entity.id
_entity.type
_entity.pdbx_description
1 polymer ?
#
loop_
_entity_poly.entity_id
_entity_poly.type
_entity_poly.pdbx_seq_one_letter_code
_entity_poly.pdbx_strand_id
1 'polypeptide(L)'
;MTGRNFVWSLRYPGEDGLLHTQDDVMARRDLHVPAYAQVRVKLMSDDLLYTLEIAEFEQNEIAVPDMEFFLEFQTGGPGQFDYRGDQFCGYAHPDLSGTVYVDTEQALETWLKQMREGEE
;
A
#
# COMPACT_ATOMS: atom_id res chain seq x y z
N MET A 1 0.34 3.69 3.19
CA MET A 1 -1.10 3.53 2.88
C MET A 1 -1.93 4.39 3.80
N THR A 2 -2.81 5.18 3.26
CA THR A 2 -3.69 6.04 4.04
C THR A 2 -5.14 5.77 3.67
N GLY A 3 -5.98 5.48 4.67
CA GLY A 3 -7.41 5.27 4.48
C GLY A 3 -8.17 6.58 4.56
N ARG A 4 -9.03 6.84 3.57
CA ARG A 4 -9.89 8.02 3.53
C ARG A 4 -11.06 7.77 2.60
N ASN A 5 -12.27 8.08 3.06
CA ASN A 5 -13.51 7.90 2.29
C ASN A 5 -13.66 6.48 1.74
N PHE A 6 -13.25 5.47 2.55
CA PHE A 6 -13.33 4.05 2.19
C PHE A 6 -12.44 3.66 1.01
N VAL A 7 -11.35 4.39 0.80
CA VAL A 7 -10.35 4.08 -0.25
C VAL A 7 -8.96 4.17 0.34
N TRP A 8 -8.07 3.26 -0.07
CA TRP A 8 -6.68 3.32 0.30
C TRP A 8 -5.89 4.12 -0.74
N SER A 9 -5.18 5.13 -0.25
CA SER A 9 -4.21 5.89 -1.06
C SER A 9 -2.82 5.41 -0.71
N LEU A 10 -1.98 5.24 -1.72
CA LEU A 10 -0.63 4.73 -1.55
C LEU A 10 0.37 5.75 -2.04
N ARG A 11 1.43 5.94 -1.26
CA ARG A 11 2.52 6.84 -1.62
C ARG A 11 3.82 6.04 -1.65
N TYR A 12 4.54 6.17 -2.73
CA TYR A 12 5.83 5.51 -2.93
C TYR A 12 6.92 6.57 -3.02
N PRO A 13 8.12 6.31 -2.46
CA PRO A 13 9.23 7.24 -2.63
C PRO A 13 9.62 7.31 -4.11
N GLY A 14 10.04 8.50 -4.54
CA GLY A 14 10.53 8.70 -5.89
C GLY A 14 11.99 8.31 -6.03
N GLU A 15 12.68 8.94 -6.99
CA GLU A 15 14.08 8.60 -7.28
C GLU A 15 15.02 8.93 -6.12
N ASP A 16 14.65 9.88 -5.27
CA ASP A 16 15.45 10.25 -4.11
C ASP A 16 15.33 9.27 -2.94
N GLY A 17 14.42 8.28 -3.04
CA GLY A 17 14.21 7.30 -1.99
C GLY A 17 13.52 7.82 -0.74
N LEU A 18 13.07 9.08 -0.74
CA LEU A 18 12.43 9.72 0.42
C LEU A 18 10.94 9.93 0.17
N LEU A 19 10.14 9.78 1.23
CA LEU A 19 8.71 10.09 1.17
C LEU A 19 8.47 11.60 1.38
N HIS A 20 7.31 12.05 0.92
CA HIS A 20 6.84 13.43 1.06
C HIS A 20 7.71 14.44 0.32
N THR A 21 8.27 14.01 -0.83
CA THR A 21 9.00 14.89 -1.74
C THR A 21 8.23 15.02 -3.06
N GLN A 22 8.68 15.92 -3.92
CA GLN A 22 7.95 16.22 -5.16
C GLN A 22 7.92 15.08 -6.17
N ASP A 23 8.85 14.13 -6.07
CA ASP A 23 8.90 13.01 -7.00
C ASP A 23 8.21 11.74 -6.48
N ASP A 24 7.48 11.83 -5.37
CA ASP A 24 6.70 10.70 -4.86
C ASP A 24 5.64 10.25 -5.89
N VAL A 25 5.43 8.95 -5.93
CA VAL A 25 4.39 8.34 -6.75
C VAL A 25 3.16 8.10 -5.89
N MET A 26 2.00 8.55 -6.37
CA MET A 26 0.73 8.32 -5.71
C MET A 26 -0.11 7.32 -6.51
N ALA A 27 -0.68 6.36 -5.80
CA ALA A 27 -1.55 5.36 -6.41
C ALA A 27 -2.74 5.09 -5.49
N ARG A 28 -3.68 4.28 -5.96
CA ARG A 28 -4.86 3.92 -5.18
C ARG A 28 -5.07 2.42 -5.20
N ARG A 29 -5.52 1.88 -4.07
CA ARG A 29 -6.02 0.54 -3.92
C ARG A 29 -4.96 -0.56 -4.06
N ASP A 30 -4.32 -0.70 -5.20
CA ASP A 30 -3.37 -1.78 -5.42
C ASP A 30 -1.98 -1.41 -4.92
N LEU A 31 -1.35 -2.33 -4.19
CA LEU A 31 -0.03 -2.13 -3.60
C LEU A 31 1.00 -2.89 -4.41
N HIS A 32 2.02 -2.20 -4.89
CA HIS A 32 3.15 -2.79 -5.60
C HIS A 32 4.38 -2.79 -4.71
N VAL A 33 5.02 -3.95 -4.56
CA VAL A 33 6.19 -4.11 -3.71
C VAL A 33 7.25 -4.93 -4.44
N PRO A 34 8.54 -4.76 -4.10
CA PRO A 34 9.60 -5.54 -4.75
C PRO A 34 9.62 -6.98 -4.27
N ALA A 35 10.05 -7.88 -5.15
CA ALA A 35 10.28 -9.28 -4.81
C ALA A 35 11.57 -9.45 -4.01
N TYR A 36 11.63 -10.51 -3.21
CA TYR A 36 12.80 -10.89 -2.40
C TYR A 36 13.31 -9.74 -1.53
N ALA A 37 12.39 -9.00 -0.91
CA ALA A 37 12.74 -7.82 -0.14
C ALA A 37 11.98 -7.76 1.18
N GLN A 38 12.57 -7.04 2.14
CA GLN A 38 11.90 -6.67 3.37
C GLN A 38 11.09 -5.41 3.08
N VAL A 39 9.76 -5.49 3.26
CA VAL A 39 8.85 -4.40 2.96
C VAL A 39 8.31 -3.82 4.25
N ARG A 40 8.29 -2.51 4.33
CA ARG A 40 7.70 -1.78 5.45
C ARG A 40 6.66 -0.81 4.91
N VAL A 41 5.43 -0.94 5.36
CA VAL A 41 4.31 -0.10 4.95
C VAL A 41 3.83 0.70 6.14
N LYS A 42 3.85 2.02 6.03
CA LYS A 42 3.26 2.91 7.03
C LYS A 42 1.75 2.96 6.79
N LEU A 43 0.99 2.67 7.81
CA LEU A 43 -0.47 2.62 7.74
C LEU A 43 -1.07 3.77 8.55
N MET A 44 -1.89 4.59 7.90
CA MET A 44 -2.50 5.77 8.50
C MET A 44 -3.94 5.91 8.07
N SER A 45 -4.68 6.77 8.77
CA SER A 45 -6.05 7.13 8.39
C SER A 45 -6.24 8.64 8.51
N ASP A 46 -7.03 9.20 7.58
CA ASP A 46 -7.39 10.61 7.61
C ASP A 46 -8.78 10.85 8.23
N ASP A 47 -9.59 9.82 8.42
CA ASP A 47 -10.97 10.00 8.89
C ASP A 47 -11.45 8.94 9.88
N LEU A 48 -11.56 7.69 9.45
CA LEU A 48 -12.17 6.63 10.24
C LEU A 48 -11.14 5.58 10.66
N LEU A 49 -11.58 4.63 11.48
CA LEU A 49 -10.77 3.45 11.81
C LEU A 49 -10.95 2.41 10.72
N TYR A 50 -9.85 1.99 10.11
CA TYR A 50 -9.84 0.95 9.08
C TYR A 50 -8.96 -0.21 9.53
N THR A 51 -9.29 -1.40 9.07
CA THR A 51 -8.44 -2.58 9.26
C THR A 51 -7.85 -3.01 7.92
N LEU A 52 -6.66 -3.57 7.94
CA LEU A 52 -5.99 -4.09 6.76
C LEU A 52 -5.40 -5.47 7.07
N GLU A 53 -5.74 -6.44 6.25
CA GLU A 53 -5.22 -7.79 6.37
C GLU A 53 -4.58 -8.23 5.04
N ILE A 54 -3.33 -8.69 5.13
CA ILE A 54 -2.65 -9.33 4.02
C ILE A 54 -2.34 -10.77 4.47
N ALA A 55 -3.28 -11.66 4.18
CA ALA A 55 -3.22 -13.02 4.71
C ALA A 55 -1.98 -13.78 4.25
N GLU A 56 -1.51 -13.57 3.02
CA GLU A 56 -0.34 -14.25 2.49
C GLU A 56 0.92 -13.98 3.32
N PHE A 57 1.02 -12.79 3.90
CA PHE A 57 2.17 -12.40 4.72
C PHE A 57 1.85 -12.37 6.21
N GLU A 58 0.70 -12.90 6.60
CA GLU A 58 0.25 -12.94 7.99
C GLU A 58 0.27 -11.57 8.67
N GLN A 59 -0.11 -10.54 7.91
CA GLN A 59 -0.18 -9.17 8.41
C GLN A 59 -1.62 -8.76 8.67
N ASN A 60 -1.85 -8.15 9.82
CA ASN A 60 -3.16 -7.62 10.20
C ASN A 60 -2.92 -6.41 11.09
N GLU A 61 -3.39 -5.25 10.66
CA GLU A 61 -3.14 -4.00 11.38
C GLU A 61 -4.34 -3.06 11.26
N ILE A 62 -4.36 -2.05 12.11
CA ILE A 62 -5.43 -1.06 12.14
C ILE A 62 -4.87 0.32 11.80
N ALA A 63 -5.61 1.08 10.98
CA ALA A 63 -5.31 2.46 10.67
C ALA A 63 -6.16 3.36 11.56
N VAL A 64 -5.51 4.21 12.35
CA VAL A 64 -6.16 5.07 13.32
C VAL A 64 -5.80 6.53 13.02
N PRO A 65 -6.78 7.45 13.01
CA PRO A 65 -6.48 8.86 12.79
C PRO A 65 -5.44 9.38 13.79
N ASP A 66 -4.52 10.19 13.30
CA ASP A 66 -3.44 10.83 14.09
C ASP A 66 -2.41 9.84 14.65
N MET A 67 -2.41 8.58 14.21
CA MET A 67 -1.44 7.58 14.62
C MET A 67 -0.78 6.94 13.41
N GLU A 68 0.42 6.42 13.61
CA GLU A 68 1.16 5.70 12.58
C GLU A 68 1.40 4.27 13.05
N PHE A 69 1.01 3.32 12.23
CA PHE A 69 1.31 1.90 12.44
C PHE A 69 2.09 1.38 11.25
N PHE A 70 2.76 0.26 11.41
CA PHE A 70 3.60 -0.29 10.35
C PHE A 70 3.27 -1.77 10.14
N LEU A 71 3.22 -2.17 8.87
CA LEU A 71 3.26 -3.55 8.45
C LEU A 71 4.67 -3.85 7.99
N GLU A 72 5.23 -4.98 8.42
CA GLU A 72 6.57 -5.40 7.99
C GLU A 72 6.51 -6.85 7.58
N PHE A 73 6.97 -7.14 6.36
CA PHE A 73 6.95 -8.51 5.85
C PHE A 73 8.04 -8.71 4.81
N GLN A 74 8.41 -9.98 4.65
CA GLN A 74 9.41 -10.39 3.67
C GLN A 74 8.69 -10.97 2.45
N THR A 75 8.98 -10.44 1.25
CA THR A 75 8.42 -10.98 0.02
C THR A 75 9.27 -12.14 -0.51
N GLY A 76 8.62 -13.03 -1.25
CA GLY A 76 9.29 -14.06 -2.02
C GLY A 76 9.36 -13.68 -3.49
N GLY A 77 9.16 -14.66 -4.37
CA GLY A 77 9.15 -14.43 -5.81
C GLY A 77 7.97 -13.59 -6.27
N PRO A 78 8.01 -13.11 -7.53
CA PRO A 78 6.91 -12.31 -8.08
C PRO A 78 5.59 -13.05 -8.05
N GLY A 79 4.51 -12.31 -7.83
CA GLY A 79 3.16 -12.87 -7.77
C GLY A 79 2.14 -11.81 -7.42
N GLN A 80 0.90 -12.27 -7.23
CA GLN A 80 -0.23 -11.41 -6.86
C GLN A 80 -0.96 -12.05 -5.69
N PHE A 81 -1.31 -11.23 -4.70
CA PHE A 81 -2.02 -11.68 -3.51
C PHE A 81 -3.10 -10.66 -3.16
N ASP A 82 -4.24 -11.14 -2.67
CA ASP A 82 -5.31 -10.26 -2.25
C ASP A 82 -5.04 -9.70 -0.86
N TYR A 83 -5.41 -8.45 -0.64
CA TYR A 83 -5.54 -7.91 0.69
C TYR A 83 -6.98 -7.52 0.95
N ARG A 84 -7.36 -7.54 2.22
CA ARG A 84 -8.70 -7.19 2.65
C ARG A 84 -8.64 -6.00 3.59
N GLY A 85 -9.48 -5.00 3.32
CA GLY A 85 -9.67 -3.87 4.20
C GLY A 85 -11.12 -3.72 4.56
N ASP A 86 -11.37 -3.33 5.82
CA ASP A 86 -12.72 -3.07 6.31
C ASP A 86 -12.69 -1.81 7.16
N GLN A 87 -13.85 -1.19 7.30
CA GLN A 87 -14.05 -0.17 8.32
C GLN A 87 -14.24 -0.89 9.66
N PHE A 88 -13.64 -0.40 10.74
CA PHE A 88 -13.53 -1.09 12.02
C PHE A 88 -14.86 -1.56 12.59
N CYS A 89 -15.92 -0.82 12.36
CA CYS A 89 -17.26 -1.21 12.87
C CYS A 89 -17.92 -2.33 12.07
N GLY A 90 -17.18 -2.98 11.19
CA GLY A 90 -17.69 -4.11 10.41
C GLY A 90 -18.26 -3.74 9.06
N TYR A 91 -18.12 -2.52 8.63
CA TYR A 91 -18.58 -2.09 7.31
C TYR A 91 -17.54 -2.44 6.25
N ALA A 92 -17.89 -3.38 5.39
CA ALA A 92 -17.05 -3.77 4.26
C ALA A 92 -17.38 -2.92 3.04
N HIS A 93 -16.36 -2.32 2.44
CA HIS A 93 -16.53 -1.55 1.21
C HIS A 93 -15.58 -2.09 0.15
N PRO A 94 -16.06 -2.33 -1.09
CA PRO A 94 -15.22 -2.95 -2.13
C PRO A 94 -13.89 -2.25 -2.38
N ASP A 95 -13.85 -0.93 -2.23
CA ASP A 95 -12.65 -0.14 -2.48
C ASP A 95 -11.61 -0.24 -1.36
N LEU A 96 -11.96 -0.87 -0.23
CA LEU A 96 -11.02 -1.13 0.86
C LEU A 96 -10.23 -2.42 0.67
N SER A 97 -10.58 -3.22 -0.31
CA SER A 97 -9.87 -4.44 -0.66
C SER A 97 -9.21 -4.28 -2.02
N GLY A 98 -8.10 -4.95 -2.23
CA GLY A 98 -7.36 -4.86 -3.48
C GLY A 98 -6.32 -5.94 -3.61
N THR A 99 -5.30 -5.68 -4.41
CA THR A 99 -4.27 -6.66 -4.74
C THR A 99 -2.89 -6.14 -4.34
N VAL A 100 -2.08 -7.04 -3.80
CA VAL A 100 -0.65 -6.80 -3.60
C VAL A 100 0.08 -7.43 -4.78
N TYR A 101 0.76 -6.61 -5.57
CA TYR A 101 1.59 -7.06 -6.67
C TYR A 101 3.03 -7.13 -6.18
N VAL A 102 3.59 -8.34 -6.15
CA VAL A 102 5.00 -8.53 -5.86
C VAL A 102 5.71 -8.58 -7.21
N ASP A 103 6.44 -7.52 -7.52
CA ASP A 103 7.08 -7.33 -8.82
C ASP A 103 8.57 -7.54 -8.74
N THR A 104 9.20 -7.95 -9.85
CA THR A 104 10.67 -7.89 -9.93
C THR A 104 11.09 -6.44 -9.76
N GLU A 105 12.34 -6.24 -9.33
CA GLU A 105 12.86 -4.89 -9.13
C GLU A 105 12.72 -4.05 -10.41
N GLN A 106 13.04 -4.65 -11.55
CA GLN A 106 12.93 -3.96 -12.84
C GLN A 106 11.48 -3.64 -13.19
N ALA A 107 10.55 -4.56 -12.97
CA ALA A 107 9.13 -4.34 -13.26
C ALA A 107 8.57 -3.25 -12.35
N LEU A 108 8.95 -3.25 -11.08
CA LEU A 108 8.51 -2.23 -10.14
C LEU A 108 9.03 -0.84 -10.54
N GLU A 109 10.30 -0.73 -10.89
CA GLU A 109 10.87 0.54 -11.35
C GLU A 109 10.17 1.05 -12.61
N THR A 110 9.87 0.16 -13.55
CA THR A 110 9.15 0.51 -14.77
C THR A 110 7.76 1.02 -14.45
N TRP A 111 7.05 0.34 -13.54
CA TRP A 111 5.72 0.76 -13.14
C TRP A 111 5.74 2.12 -12.44
N LEU A 112 6.68 2.34 -11.52
CA LEU A 112 6.81 3.62 -10.82
C LEU A 112 7.11 4.76 -11.80
N LYS A 113 7.96 4.50 -12.78
CA LYS A 113 8.28 5.49 -13.81
C LYS A 113 7.05 5.82 -14.66
N GLN A 114 6.28 4.81 -15.05
CA GLN A 114 5.05 5.02 -15.81
C GLN A 114 4.03 5.82 -15.03
N MET A 115 3.91 5.56 -13.73
CA MET A 115 2.99 6.30 -12.87
C MET A 115 3.37 7.77 -12.74
N ARG A 116 4.67 8.07 -12.63
CA ARG A 116 5.13 9.46 -12.58
C ARG A 116 4.86 10.19 -13.87
N GLU A 117 5.03 9.52 -15.02
CA GLU A 117 4.81 10.11 -16.33
C GLU A 117 3.33 10.17 -16.69
N GLY A 118 2.54 9.20 -16.23
CA GLY A 118 1.13 9.07 -16.58
C GLY A 118 0.18 9.90 -15.75
N GLU A 119 0.64 10.56 -14.72
CA GLU A 119 -0.20 11.41 -13.87
C GLU A 119 -0.50 12.77 -14.49
N GLU A 120 0.04 13.02 -15.63
CA GLU A 120 -0.13 14.30 -16.32
C GLU A 120 -1.54 14.50 -16.87
#